data_ca8d7fa2af953f00e4598cd35fcb2952
#
_entry.id   ca8d7fa2af953f00e4598cd35fcb2952
#
_cell.length_a   1.000
_cell.length_b   1.000
_cell.length_c   1.000
_cell.angle_alpha   90.00
_cell.angle_beta   90.00
_cell.angle_gamma   90.00
#
_symmetry.space_group_name_H-M   'P 1'
#
loop_
_entity.id
_entity.type
_entity.pdbx_description
1 polymer ?
#
loop_
_entity_poly.entity_id
_entity_poly.type
_entity_poly.pdbx_seq_one_letter_code
_entity_poly.pdbx_strand_id
1 'polypeptide(L)'
;MDDVIEKSCMRKIYLRLLPFAVICYLLAYIDRINASFAALTMRGDLKLTAADYGFAVGTFYWGYFLFEVPSNVVLEKVGARLWIARIMITWGIFAALTAAVGDFAQWTGITNTMSLSIIRFLLGAAEAGFFPGIVLYFTYWFPTYHHARIVSGFLVGLPIAVAAGAPVSTALLGLNGFFGLAGWQVMYISEGVPTIILGLITFFVLTDKPTQAKFLTDAEKSWLTAKLASERAAKEAVKKFSFLEGMYNPKVLLLALNYFGIVVASLGILFFVPQMIKDIGVTNNMTVGWLTMIPYISGGIGLVGWGYVSDRMNERRWNLLAACAVSTVGLVITGATAGTWWSIIGLCIATFGFYGSKGPFWSMPPMFLTGTAAAASIAWINSLGNLGGFFGPWYVGLLKDWTGNYAGGIYGLAFLCLLSAIVCALFLEIPNPAARQALEEAPAH
;
A
#
# COMPACT_ATOMS: atom_id res chain seq x y z
N MET A 1 1.38 19.68 -35.77
CA MET A 1 1.87 18.30 -36.04
C MET A 1 2.23 17.61 -34.71
N ASP A 2 2.95 18.27 -33.83
CA ASP A 2 3.36 17.70 -32.52
C ASP A 2 2.21 17.29 -31.60
N ASP A 3 1.13 18.07 -31.54
CA ASP A 3 -0.06 17.76 -30.72
C ASP A 3 -0.77 16.47 -31.18
N VAL A 4 -0.78 16.18 -32.48
CA VAL A 4 -1.34 14.93 -33.04
C VAL A 4 -0.47 13.73 -32.72
N ILE A 5 0.87 13.90 -32.82
CA ILE A 5 1.86 12.86 -32.48
C ILE A 5 1.78 12.57 -30.99
N GLU A 6 1.71 13.60 -30.15
CA GLU A 6 1.57 13.46 -28.71
C GLU A 6 0.33 12.67 -28.33
N LYS A 7 -0.85 13.08 -28.80
CA LYS A 7 -2.13 12.39 -28.51
C LYS A 7 -2.11 10.92 -28.91
N SER A 8 -1.56 10.62 -30.11
CA SER A 8 -1.42 9.25 -30.59
C SER A 8 -0.47 8.44 -29.74
N CYS A 9 0.71 8.97 -29.47
CA CYS A 9 1.76 8.36 -28.64
C CYS A 9 1.26 8.05 -27.24
N MET A 10 0.73 9.06 -26.55
CA MET A 10 0.23 8.91 -25.18
C MET A 10 -0.91 7.92 -25.10
N ARG A 11 -1.89 7.94 -26.04
CA ARG A 11 -2.96 6.96 -26.06
C ARG A 11 -2.45 5.53 -26.14
N LYS A 12 -1.47 5.25 -27.01
CA LYS A 12 -0.87 3.91 -27.13
C LYS A 12 -0.18 3.46 -25.84
N ILE A 13 0.56 4.38 -25.21
CA ILE A 13 1.28 4.10 -23.96
C ILE A 13 0.30 3.86 -22.82
N TYR A 14 -0.73 4.72 -22.65
CA TYR A 14 -1.76 4.54 -21.63
C TYR A 14 -2.48 3.20 -21.78
N LEU A 15 -2.94 2.85 -22.97
CA LEU A 15 -3.67 1.60 -23.21
C LEU A 15 -2.81 0.35 -22.99
N ARG A 16 -1.51 0.45 -23.13
CA ARG A 16 -0.60 -0.69 -22.93
C ARG A 16 -0.11 -0.82 -21.49
N LEU A 17 0.33 0.28 -20.89
CA LEU A 17 1.02 0.21 -19.59
C LEU A 17 0.05 0.28 -18.40
N LEU A 18 -0.97 1.14 -18.45
CA LEU A 18 -1.85 1.35 -17.30
C LEU A 18 -2.68 0.10 -16.94
N PRO A 19 -3.38 -0.58 -17.87
CA PRO A 19 -4.14 -1.78 -17.50
C PRO A 19 -3.26 -2.88 -16.92
N PHE A 20 -2.08 -3.09 -17.50
CA PHE A 20 -1.13 -4.08 -17.03
C PHE A 20 -0.65 -3.74 -15.60
N ALA A 21 -0.23 -2.50 -15.37
CA ALA A 21 0.21 -2.05 -14.05
C ALA A 21 -0.91 -2.16 -12.99
N VAL A 22 -2.16 -1.80 -13.36
CA VAL A 22 -3.34 -1.93 -12.48
C VAL A 22 -3.57 -3.39 -12.10
N ILE A 23 -3.50 -4.34 -13.05
CA ILE A 23 -3.66 -5.76 -12.77
C ILE A 23 -2.55 -6.26 -11.85
N CYS A 24 -1.29 -5.88 -12.09
CA CYS A 24 -0.18 -6.24 -11.21
C CYS A 24 -0.38 -5.69 -9.78
N TYR A 25 -0.87 -4.46 -9.66
CA TYR A 25 -1.12 -3.82 -8.37
C TYR A 25 -2.31 -4.43 -7.63
N LEU A 26 -3.34 -4.85 -8.39
CA LEU A 26 -4.49 -5.58 -7.86
C LEU A 26 -4.03 -6.90 -7.22
N LEU A 27 -3.21 -7.70 -7.91
CA LEU A 27 -2.67 -8.93 -7.33
C LEU A 27 -1.77 -8.66 -6.12
N ALA A 28 -0.93 -7.61 -6.16
CA ALA A 28 -0.12 -7.21 -5.02
C ALA A 28 -0.95 -6.97 -3.76
N TYR A 29 -2.08 -6.29 -3.91
CA TYR A 29 -2.96 -6.04 -2.77
C TYR A 29 -3.76 -7.26 -2.34
N ILE A 30 -4.20 -8.13 -3.26
CA ILE A 30 -4.83 -9.40 -2.90
C ILE A 30 -3.87 -10.25 -2.08
N ASP A 31 -2.63 -10.45 -2.53
CA ASP A 31 -1.59 -11.21 -1.83
C ASP A 31 -1.21 -10.60 -0.46
N ARG A 32 -1.43 -9.31 -0.28
CA ARG A 32 -1.18 -8.63 1.00
C ARG A 32 -2.32 -8.82 1.99
N ILE A 33 -3.58 -8.76 1.52
CA ILE A 33 -4.76 -8.87 2.38
C ILE A 33 -5.24 -10.31 2.61
N ASN A 34 -4.84 -11.26 1.75
CA ASN A 34 -5.27 -12.67 1.84
C ASN A 34 -4.96 -13.31 3.19
N ALA A 35 -3.88 -12.87 3.85
CA ALA A 35 -3.54 -13.30 5.20
C ALA A 35 -4.69 -13.08 6.19
N SER A 36 -5.46 -11.99 6.06
CA SER A 36 -6.59 -11.71 6.95
C SER A 36 -7.71 -12.74 6.80
N PHE A 37 -7.93 -13.24 5.58
CA PHE A 37 -8.91 -14.29 5.29
C PHE A 37 -8.38 -15.68 5.63
N ALA A 38 -7.11 -15.99 5.31
CA ALA A 38 -6.46 -17.23 5.71
C ALA A 38 -6.59 -17.50 7.22
N ALA A 39 -6.46 -16.46 8.03
CA ALA A 39 -6.54 -16.53 9.47
C ALA A 39 -7.84 -17.15 10.00
N LEU A 40 -8.93 -17.12 9.22
CA LEU A 40 -10.21 -17.73 9.59
C LEU A 40 -10.13 -19.25 9.86
N THR A 41 -9.21 -19.94 9.19
CA THR A 41 -8.98 -21.38 9.30
C THR A 41 -7.52 -21.72 9.65
N MET A 42 -6.56 -21.07 9.01
CA MET A 42 -5.12 -21.31 9.19
C MET A 42 -4.66 -21.21 10.65
N ARG A 43 -5.20 -20.25 11.43
CA ARG A 43 -4.83 -20.11 12.84
C ARG A 43 -5.15 -21.35 13.66
N GLY A 44 -6.30 -21.96 13.43
CA GLY A 44 -6.71 -23.22 14.08
C GLY A 44 -5.80 -24.38 13.66
N ASP A 45 -5.57 -24.54 12.37
CA ASP A 45 -4.76 -25.63 11.81
C ASP A 45 -3.30 -25.57 12.28
N LEU A 46 -2.72 -24.38 12.32
CA LEU A 46 -1.33 -24.14 12.74
C LEU A 46 -1.18 -23.87 14.24
N LYS A 47 -2.28 -23.86 15.00
CA LYS A 47 -2.34 -23.57 16.44
C LYS A 47 -1.68 -22.23 16.81
N LEU A 48 -1.94 -21.19 16.01
CA LEU A 48 -1.41 -19.84 16.23
C LEU A 48 -2.34 -19.04 17.16
N THR A 49 -1.77 -18.38 18.17
CA THR A 49 -2.48 -17.36 18.94
C THR A 49 -2.75 -16.12 18.09
N ALA A 50 -3.53 -15.16 18.57
CA ALA A 50 -3.72 -13.91 17.85
C ALA A 50 -2.43 -13.07 17.82
N ALA A 51 -1.63 -13.12 18.88
CA ALA A 51 -0.31 -12.48 18.95
C ALA A 51 0.69 -13.10 17.97
N ASP A 52 0.77 -14.44 17.92
CA ASP A 52 1.61 -15.17 16.95
C ASP A 52 1.28 -14.78 15.51
N TYR A 53 -0.01 -14.80 15.18
CA TYR A 53 -0.47 -14.41 13.86
C TYR A 53 -0.15 -12.96 13.55
N GLY A 54 -0.47 -12.02 14.46
CA GLY A 54 -0.20 -10.60 14.27
C GLY A 54 1.29 -10.30 14.11
N PHE A 55 2.14 -10.95 14.91
CA PHE A 55 3.59 -10.87 14.79
C PHE A 55 4.06 -11.37 13.42
N ALA A 56 3.65 -12.58 13.05
CA ALA A 56 4.11 -13.23 11.84
C ALA A 56 3.69 -12.46 10.56
N VAL A 57 2.43 -12.00 10.46
CA VAL A 57 2.01 -11.21 9.29
C VAL A 57 2.69 -9.84 9.27
N GLY A 58 3.00 -9.29 10.42
CA GLY A 58 3.72 -8.02 10.55
C GLY A 58 5.16 -8.08 10.05
N THR A 59 5.85 -9.23 10.14
CA THR A 59 7.26 -9.37 9.69
C THR A 59 7.43 -9.08 8.20
N PHE A 60 6.38 -9.17 7.40
CA PHE A 60 6.35 -8.70 6.01
C PHE A 60 6.85 -7.26 5.88
N TYR A 61 6.42 -6.37 6.79
CA TYR A 61 6.77 -4.94 6.72
C TYR A 61 8.23 -4.67 7.07
N TRP A 62 8.88 -5.52 7.88
CA TRP A 62 10.32 -5.47 8.08
C TRP A 62 11.10 -5.85 6.82
N GLY A 63 10.70 -6.94 6.15
CA GLY A 63 11.28 -7.31 4.87
C GLY A 63 11.10 -6.21 3.83
N TYR A 64 9.89 -5.67 3.73
CA TYR A 64 9.58 -4.58 2.81
C TYR A 64 10.44 -3.33 3.09
N PHE A 65 10.52 -2.89 4.36
CA PHE A 65 11.30 -1.72 4.78
C PHE A 65 12.80 -1.85 4.43
N LEU A 66 13.40 -2.98 4.77
CA LEU A 66 14.84 -3.18 4.57
C LEU A 66 15.24 -3.26 3.09
N PHE A 67 14.38 -3.79 2.25
CA PHE A 67 14.70 -4.05 0.85
C PHE A 67 14.09 -3.06 -0.14
N GLU A 68 13.24 -2.12 0.27
CA GLU A 68 12.58 -1.14 -0.62
C GLU A 68 13.63 -0.26 -1.34
N VAL A 69 14.55 0.35 -0.61
CA VAL A 69 15.58 1.23 -1.19
C VAL A 69 16.60 0.43 -2.01
N PRO A 70 17.22 -0.66 -1.51
CA PRO A 70 18.10 -1.49 -2.31
C PRO A 70 17.47 -1.99 -3.61
N SER A 71 16.22 -2.41 -3.57
CA SER A 71 15.50 -2.90 -4.74
C SER A 71 15.37 -1.83 -5.84
N ASN A 72 15.06 -0.58 -5.47
CA ASN A 72 14.95 0.50 -6.44
C ASN A 72 16.31 0.90 -7.06
N VAL A 73 17.38 0.88 -6.26
CA VAL A 73 18.74 1.11 -6.78
C VAL A 73 19.14 0.04 -7.82
N VAL A 74 18.76 -1.22 -7.57
CA VAL A 74 19.03 -2.29 -8.53
C VAL A 74 18.17 -2.13 -9.78
N LEU A 75 16.89 -1.74 -9.63
CA LEU A 75 15.98 -1.47 -10.76
C LEU A 75 16.56 -0.44 -11.74
N GLU A 76 17.14 0.66 -11.24
CA GLU A 76 17.77 1.67 -12.09
C GLU A 76 18.97 1.12 -12.88
N LYS A 77 19.74 0.20 -12.28
CA LYS A 77 20.95 -0.38 -12.93
C LYS A 77 20.62 -1.50 -13.91
N VAL A 78 19.68 -2.36 -13.57
CA VAL A 78 19.37 -3.59 -14.31
C VAL A 78 18.29 -3.37 -15.37
N GLY A 79 17.44 -2.35 -15.19
CA GLY A 79 16.29 -2.05 -16.04
C GLY A 79 14.98 -2.51 -15.40
N ALA A 80 13.93 -1.73 -15.67
CA ALA A 80 12.63 -1.92 -15.04
C ALA A 80 11.97 -3.25 -15.45
N ARG A 81 12.07 -3.61 -16.74
CA ARG A 81 11.47 -4.84 -17.28
C ARG A 81 11.95 -6.09 -16.55
N LEU A 82 13.27 -6.26 -16.45
CA LEU A 82 13.86 -7.44 -15.81
C LEU A 82 13.60 -7.44 -14.30
N TRP A 83 13.74 -6.27 -13.66
CA TRP A 83 13.66 -6.18 -12.21
C TRP A 83 12.22 -6.31 -11.69
N ILE A 84 11.23 -5.69 -12.35
CA ILE A 84 9.80 -5.85 -12.00
C ILE A 84 9.36 -7.31 -12.23
N ALA A 85 9.78 -7.95 -13.35
CA ALA A 85 9.50 -9.35 -13.57
C ALA A 85 10.07 -10.23 -12.44
N ARG A 86 11.32 -10.00 -12.03
CA ARG A 86 11.96 -10.70 -10.90
C ARG A 86 11.16 -10.50 -9.61
N ILE A 87 10.79 -9.25 -9.29
CA ILE A 87 9.99 -8.93 -8.10
C ILE A 87 8.70 -9.78 -8.10
N MET A 88 7.94 -9.75 -9.20
CA MET A 88 6.66 -10.45 -9.28
C MET A 88 6.80 -11.97 -9.20
N ILE A 89 7.80 -12.55 -9.87
CA ILE A 89 8.04 -14.00 -9.82
C ILE A 89 8.43 -14.42 -8.40
N THR A 90 9.41 -13.75 -7.78
CA THR A 90 9.89 -14.13 -6.45
C THR A 90 8.83 -13.91 -5.37
N TRP A 91 8.10 -12.81 -5.45
CA TRP A 91 6.99 -12.54 -4.54
C TRP A 91 5.87 -13.58 -4.71
N GLY A 92 5.43 -13.89 -5.95
CA GLY A 92 4.41 -14.91 -6.20
C GLY A 92 4.82 -16.30 -5.68
N ILE A 93 6.14 -16.66 -5.78
CA ILE A 93 6.68 -17.89 -5.19
C ILE A 93 6.52 -17.88 -3.67
N PHE A 94 6.92 -16.82 -2.97
CA PHE A 94 6.77 -16.75 -1.51
C PHE A 94 5.31 -16.66 -1.07
N ALA A 95 4.44 -16.01 -1.85
CA ALA A 95 3.01 -16.02 -1.61
C ALA A 95 2.45 -17.44 -1.65
N ALA A 96 2.74 -18.21 -2.71
CA ALA A 96 2.33 -19.61 -2.84
C ALA A 96 2.97 -20.51 -1.78
N LEU A 97 4.25 -20.30 -1.43
CA LEU A 97 4.97 -21.05 -0.39
C LEU A 97 4.37 -20.83 1.01
N THR A 98 3.57 -19.79 1.24
CA THR A 98 2.85 -19.65 2.50
C THR A 98 1.91 -20.83 2.75
N ALA A 99 1.44 -21.52 1.71
CA ALA A 99 0.69 -22.77 1.83
C ALA A 99 1.45 -23.90 2.52
N ALA A 100 2.79 -23.89 2.44
CA ALA A 100 3.67 -24.93 3.01
C ALA A 100 4.25 -24.56 4.38
N VAL A 101 3.69 -23.56 5.08
CA VAL A 101 4.20 -23.10 6.40
C VAL A 101 4.30 -24.22 7.42
N GLY A 102 3.29 -25.11 7.49
CA GLY A 102 3.29 -26.25 8.42
C GLY A 102 4.35 -27.28 8.08
N ASP A 103 4.50 -27.62 6.79
CA ASP A 103 5.51 -28.58 6.32
C ASP A 103 6.92 -28.04 6.54
N PHE A 104 7.15 -26.74 6.28
CA PHE A 104 8.43 -26.10 6.51
C PHE A 104 8.80 -26.09 8.01
N ALA A 105 7.82 -25.82 8.89
CA ALA A 105 8.02 -25.90 10.33
C ALA A 105 8.40 -27.31 10.79
N GLN A 106 7.69 -28.31 10.30
CA GLN A 106 7.95 -29.71 10.63
C GLN A 106 9.33 -30.17 10.12
N TRP A 107 9.68 -29.82 8.88
CA TRP A 107 10.95 -30.20 8.27
C TRP A 107 12.16 -29.55 8.95
N THR A 108 12.03 -28.30 9.39
CA THR A 108 13.14 -27.56 10.02
C THR A 108 13.18 -27.67 11.53
N GLY A 109 12.12 -28.19 12.16
CA GLY A 109 12.00 -28.28 13.63
C GLY A 109 11.71 -26.95 14.32
N ILE A 110 11.34 -25.91 13.59
CA ILE A 110 10.95 -24.60 14.15
C ILE A 110 9.44 -24.53 14.42
N THR A 111 9.00 -23.51 15.15
CA THR A 111 7.56 -23.29 15.39
C THR A 111 6.83 -22.82 14.13
N ASN A 112 5.52 -23.05 14.04
CA ASN A 112 4.68 -22.53 12.95
C ASN A 112 4.71 -20.99 12.89
N THR A 113 4.79 -20.33 14.03
CA THR A 113 4.95 -18.86 14.15
C THR A 113 6.23 -18.40 13.46
N MET A 114 7.36 -19.06 13.75
CA MET A 114 8.65 -18.71 13.14
C MET A 114 8.65 -19.01 11.63
N SER A 115 8.10 -20.16 11.23
CA SER A 115 7.95 -20.54 9.82
C SER A 115 7.16 -19.51 9.03
N LEU A 116 5.99 -19.11 9.53
CA LEU A 116 5.16 -18.07 8.91
C LEU A 116 5.90 -16.72 8.88
N SER A 117 6.59 -16.36 9.96
CA SER A 117 7.36 -15.11 10.06
C SER A 117 8.47 -15.03 9.02
N ILE A 118 9.23 -16.12 8.83
CA ILE A 118 10.30 -16.18 7.82
C ILE A 118 9.72 -16.02 6.42
N ILE A 119 8.67 -16.78 6.09
CA ILE A 119 8.06 -16.71 4.76
C ILE A 119 7.47 -15.32 4.51
N ARG A 120 6.81 -14.71 5.50
CA ARG A 120 6.27 -13.34 5.41
C ARG A 120 7.36 -12.28 5.28
N PHE A 121 8.47 -12.43 5.99
CA PHE A 121 9.63 -11.55 5.83
C PHE A 121 10.20 -11.64 4.41
N LEU A 122 10.41 -12.85 3.89
CA LEU A 122 10.92 -13.08 2.54
C LEU A 122 9.95 -12.58 1.47
N LEU A 123 8.64 -12.75 1.69
CA LEU A 123 7.60 -12.18 0.83
C LEU A 123 7.71 -10.65 0.79
N GLY A 124 7.83 -9.99 1.95
CA GLY A 124 8.02 -8.54 2.02
C GLY A 124 9.29 -8.07 1.33
N ALA A 125 10.40 -8.77 1.52
CA ALA A 125 11.68 -8.49 0.85
C ALA A 125 11.59 -8.68 -0.67
N ALA A 126 10.83 -9.70 -1.14
CA ALA A 126 10.64 -9.96 -2.56
C ALA A 126 9.73 -8.93 -3.23
N GLU A 127 8.66 -8.48 -2.57
CA GLU A 127 7.72 -7.47 -3.06
C GLU A 127 8.29 -6.04 -2.97
N ALA A 128 9.28 -5.83 -2.11
CA ALA A 128 9.89 -4.52 -1.89
C ALA A 128 10.41 -3.90 -3.19
N GLY A 129 10.04 -2.64 -3.39
CA GLY A 129 10.40 -1.89 -4.59
C GLY A 129 9.41 -2.03 -5.76
N PHE A 130 8.36 -2.86 -5.66
CA PHE A 130 7.36 -2.97 -6.73
C PHE A 130 6.64 -1.63 -6.98
N PHE A 131 6.00 -1.08 -5.96
CA PHE A 131 5.25 0.17 -6.09
C PHE A 131 6.13 1.35 -6.54
N PRO A 132 7.22 1.70 -5.83
CA PRO A 132 8.08 2.78 -6.27
C PRO A 132 8.78 2.48 -7.61
N GLY A 133 9.05 1.21 -7.90
CA GLY A 133 9.60 0.78 -9.19
C GLY A 133 8.65 1.02 -10.37
N ILE A 134 7.36 0.75 -10.21
CA ILE A 134 6.34 1.08 -11.23
C ILE A 134 6.20 2.60 -11.40
N VAL A 135 6.19 3.36 -10.29
CA VAL A 135 6.12 4.82 -10.35
C VAL A 135 7.36 5.39 -11.06
N LEU A 136 8.55 4.87 -10.75
CA LEU A 136 9.78 5.23 -11.44
C LEU A 136 9.72 4.85 -12.93
N TYR A 137 9.23 3.66 -13.26
CA TYR A 137 9.05 3.22 -14.64
C TYR A 137 8.13 4.16 -15.43
N PHE A 138 7.06 4.69 -14.81
CA PHE A 138 6.21 5.69 -15.45
C PHE A 138 6.97 6.97 -15.81
N THR A 139 7.99 7.37 -15.05
CA THR A 139 8.81 8.55 -15.39
C THR A 139 9.63 8.36 -16.68
N TYR A 140 9.87 7.13 -17.11
CA TYR A 140 10.57 6.83 -18.37
C TYR A 140 9.65 6.86 -19.59
N TRP A 141 8.32 6.89 -19.37
CA TRP A 141 7.31 6.78 -20.42
C TRP A 141 6.37 7.98 -20.53
N PHE A 142 6.22 8.73 -19.44
CA PHE A 142 5.26 9.81 -19.37
C PHE A 142 5.94 11.14 -19.08
N PRO A 143 5.68 12.21 -19.87
CA PRO A 143 6.05 13.57 -19.49
C PRO A 143 5.44 13.98 -18.15
N THR A 144 6.07 14.93 -17.46
CA THR A 144 5.75 15.31 -16.06
C THR A 144 4.28 15.69 -15.87
N TYR A 145 3.66 16.35 -16.84
CA TYR A 145 2.24 16.75 -16.78
C TYR A 145 1.25 15.58 -16.88
N HIS A 146 1.69 14.38 -17.29
CA HIS A 146 0.89 13.15 -17.24
C HIS A 146 1.06 12.36 -15.95
N HIS A 147 2.08 12.65 -15.11
CA HIS A 147 2.41 11.81 -13.96
C HIS A 147 1.27 11.70 -12.95
N ALA A 148 0.63 12.82 -12.59
CA ALA A 148 -0.50 12.76 -11.64
C ALA A 148 -1.63 11.86 -12.15
N ARG A 149 -1.94 11.93 -13.44
CA ARG A 149 -3.02 11.15 -14.05
C ARG A 149 -2.69 9.66 -14.12
N ILE A 150 -1.46 9.30 -14.52
CA ILE A 150 -1.09 7.88 -14.63
C ILE A 150 -0.97 7.23 -13.25
N VAL A 151 -0.38 7.91 -12.27
CA VAL A 151 -0.26 7.41 -10.89
C VAL A 151 -1.64 7.28 -10.23
N SER A 152 -2.53 8.26 -10.40
CA SER A 152 -3.90 8.15 -9.90
C SER A 152 -4.66 6.99 -10.55
N GLY A 153 -4.52 6.81 -11.87
CA GLY A 153 -5.10 5.66 -12.57
C GLY A 153 -4.57 4.32 -12.08
N PHE A 154 -3.28 4.24 -11.78
CA PHE A 154 -2.64 3.06 -11.19
C PHE A 154 -3.18 2.76 -9.78
N LEU A 155 -3.33 3.77 -8.94
CA LEU A 155 -3.84 3.65 -7.57
C LEU A 155 -5.31 3.21 -7.48
N VAL A 156 -6.10 3.37 -8.55
CA VAL A 156 -7.49 2.84 -8.62
C VAL A 156 -7.52 1.31 -8.41
N GLY A 157 -6.43 0.61 -8.75
CA GLY A 157 -6.30 -0.81 -8.44
C GLY A 157 -6.47 -1.17 -6.97
N LEU A 158 -6.09 -0.27 -6.04
CA LEU A 158 -6.16 -0.52 -4.60
C LEU A 158 -7.58 -0.79 -4.07
N PRO A 159 -8.56 0.15 -4.19
CA PRO A 159 -9.90 -0.11 -3.69
C PRO A 159 -10.59 -1.28 -4.42
N ILE A 160 -10.29 -1.49 -5.70
CA ILE A 160 -10.81 -2.63 -6.46
C ILE A 160 -10.24 -3.94 -5.90
N ALA A 161 -8.93 -4.00 -5.63
CA ALA A 161 -8.27 -5.18 -5.08
C ALA A 161 -8.85 -5.58 -3.72
N VAL A 162 -9.06 -4.61 -2.83
CA VAL A 162 -9.59 -4.89 -1.49
C VAL A 162 -11.06 -5.30 -1.56
N ALA A 163 -11.87 -4.61 -2.36
CA ALA A 163 -13.29 -4.94 -2.50
C ALA A 163 -13.51 -6.29 -3.20
N ALA A 164 -12.80 -6.57 -4.30
CA ALA A 164 -12.94 -7.83 -5.03
C ALA A 164 -12.17 -8.99 -4.38
N GLY A 165 -11.04 -8.71 -3.74
CA GLY A 165 -10.19 -9.72 -3.09
C GLY A 165 -10.92 -10.45 -1.95
N ALA A 166 -11.72 -9.74 -1.14
CA ALA A 166 -12.41 -10.34 -0.02
C ALA A 166 -13.32 -11.53 -0.41
N PRO A 167 -14.29 -11.38 -1.34
CA PRO A 167 -15.12 -12.51 -1.77
C PRO A 167 -14.32 -13.56 -2.55
N VAL A 168 -13.28 -13.18 -3.32
CA VAL A 168 -12.42 -14.14 -4.03
C VAL A 168 -11.65 -15.02 -3.06
N SER A 169 -10.93 -14.42 -2.10
CA SER A 169 -10.16 -15.17 -1.09
C SER A 169 -11.06 -16.09 -0.25
N THR A 170 -12.25 -15.61 0.14
CA THR A 170 -13.18 -16.44 0.91
C THR A 170 -13.85 -17.55 0.10
N ALA A 171 -14.06 -17.36 -1.22
CA ALA A 171 -14.50 -18.42 -2.12
C ALA A 171 -13.43 -19.54 -2.22
N LEU A 172 -12.16 -19.15 -2.35
CA LEU A 172 -11.05 -20.10 -2.39
C LEU A 172 -10.88 -20.87 -1.07
N LEU A 173 -11.11 -20.22 0.08
CA LEU A 173 -11.17 -20.91 1.39
C LEU A 173 -12.24 -22.00 1.43
N GLY A 174 -13.33 -21.86 0.67
CA GLY A 174 -14.39 -22.87 0.56
C GLY A 174 -13.96 -24.16 -0.13
N LEU A 175 -12.82 -24.16 -0.85
CA LEU A 175 -12.27 -25.33 -1.54
C LEU A 175 -11.46 -26.26 -0.61
N ASN A 176 -11.86 -26.37 0.65
CA ASN A 176 -11.20 -27.24 1.62
C ASN A 176 -11.25 -28.70 1.19
N GLY A 177 -10.12 -29.41 1.22
CA GLY A 177 -9.97 -30.79 0.76
C GLY A 177 -9.62 -30.93 -0.72
N PHE A 178 -9.58 -29.85 -1.50
CA PHE A 178 -9.19 -29.87 -2.91
C PHE A 178 -7.70 -30.29 -3.03
N PHE A 179 -7.43 -31.36 -3.75
CA PHE A 179 -6.12 -32.04 -3.81
C PHE A 179 -5.54 -32.42 -2.44
N GLY A 180 -6.37 -32.64 -1.41
CA GLY A 180 -5.92 -32.95 -0.06
C GLY A 180 -5.41 -31.76 0.74
N LEU A 181 -5.55 -30.54 0.21
CA LEU A 181 -5.08 -29.30 0.84
C LEU A 181 -6.19 -28.64 1.68
N ALA A 182 -5.78 -27.94 2.75
CA ALA A 182 -6.68 -27.06 3.48
C ALA A 182 -7.07 -25.85 2.61
N GLY A 183 -8.27 -25.29 2.82
CA GLY A 183 -8.78 -24.18 2.00
C GLY A 183 -7.85 -22.97 1.97
N TRP A 184 -7.19 -22.63 3.09
CA TRP A 184 -6.22 -21.53 3.14
C TRP A 184 -4.95 -21.83 2.30
N GLN A 185 -4.54 -23.09 2.18
CA GLN A 185 -3.43 -23.50 1.32
C GLN A 185 -3.81 -23.35 -0.16
N VAL A 186 -5.01 -23.80 -0.52
CA VAL A 186 -5.56 -23.61 -1.88
C VAL A 186 -5.61 -22.14 -2.24
N MET A 187 -6.06 -21.29 -1.31
CA MET A 187 -6.13 -19.84 -1.51
C MET A 187 -4.76 -19.23 -1.81
N TYR A 188 -3.74 -19.51 -0.99
CA TYR A 188 -2.38 -18.96 -1.21
C TYR A 188 -1.76 -19.42 -2.53
N ILE A 189 -1.95 -20.67 -2.91
CA ILE A 189 -1.45 -21.18 -4.20
C ILE A 189 -2.21 -20.51 -5.36
N SER A 190 -3.55 -20.45 -5.27
CA SER A 190 -4.39 -19.88 -6.34
C SER A 190 -4.21 -18.39 -6.55
N GLU A 191 -3.78 -17.63 -5.53
CA GLU A 191 -3.51 -16.20 -5.63
C GLU A 191 -2.03 -15.94 -5.99
N GLY A 192 -1.08 -16.73 -5.48
CA GLY A 192 0.34 -16.56 -5.79
C GLY A 192 0.73 -16.99 -7.22
N VAL A 193 0.13 -18.07 -7.75
CA VAL A 193 0.46 -18.56 -9.11
C VAL A 193 0.16 -17.53 -10.21
N PRO A 194 -1.00 -16.85 -10.25
CA PRO A 194 -1.25 -15.78 -11.22
C PRO A 194 -0.20 -14.67 -11.18
N THR A 195 0.33 -14.34 -10.01
CA THR A 195 1.40 -13.36 -9.85
C THR A 195 2.69 -13.81 -10.51
N ILE A 196 3.07 -15.09 -10.39
CA ILE A 196 4.22 -15.68 -11.10
C ILE A 196 4.01 -15.59 -12.60
N ILE A 197 2.81 -15.95 -13.09
CA ILE A 197 2.47 -15.92 -14.52
C ILE A 197 2.56 -14.48 -15.05
N LEU A 198 2.00 -13.49 -14.32
CA LEU A 198 2.12 -12.08 -14.73
C LEU A 198 3.57 -11.60 -14.67
N GLY A 199 4.37 -12.09 -13.72
CA GLY A 199 5.80 -11.84 -13.69
C GLY A 199 6.51 -12.30 -14.96
N LEU A 200 6.18 -13.49 -15.46
CA LEU A 200 6.68 -14.00 -16.75
C LEU A 200 6.16 -13.17 -17.93
N ILE A 201 4.89 -12.77 -17.92
CA ILE A 201 4.27 -11.92 -18.96
C ILE A 201 4.94 -10.52 -18.98
N THR A 202 5.44 -10.03 -17.84
CA THR A 202 6.14 -8.75 -17.74
C THR A 202 7.31 -8.65 -18.73
N PHE A 203 8.02 -9.75 -18.98
CA PHE A 203 9.11 -9.79 -19.97
C PHE A 203 8.65 -9.47 -21.40
N PHE A 204 7.39 -9.70 -21.72
CA PHE A 204 6.84 -9.48 -23.05
C PHE A 204 6.07 -8.16 -23.19
N VAL A 205 5.49 -7.68 -22.08
CA VAL A 205 4.66 -6.47 -22.06
C VAL A 205 5.47 -5.21 -21.82
N LEU A 206 6.38 -5.23 -20.84
CA LEU A 206 7.21 -4.07 -20.51
C LEU A 206 8.39 -3.94 -21.45
N THR A 207 8.79 -2.71 -21.70
CA THR A 207 9.97 -2.34 -22.48
C THR A 207 10.73 -1.28 -21.66
N ASP A 208 12.05 -1.38 -21.57
CA ASP A 208 12.82 -0.48 -20.69
C ASP A 208 12.86 0.98 -21.18
N LYS A 209 12.93 1.19 -22.47
CA LYS A 209 13.08 2.54 -23.07
C LYS A 209 12.11 2.76 -24.23
N PRO A 210 11.60 3.99 -24.42
CA PRO A 210 10.74 4.34 -25.56
C PRO A 210 11.36 4.01 -26.91
N THR A 211 12.68 4.16 -27.06
CA THR A 211 13.42 3.85 -28.30
C THR A 211 13.30 2.39 -28.73
N GLN A 212 13.10 1.48 -27.79
CA GLN A 212 12.95 0.05 -28.05
C GLN A 212 11.48 -0.38 -28.30
N ALA A 213 10.52 0.53 -28.18
CA ALA A 213 9.11 0.24 -28.26
C ALA A 213 8.69 -0.11 -29.69
N LYS A 214 8.26 -1.37 -29.91
CA LYS A 214 7.79 -1.83 -31.22
C LYS A 214 6.36 -1.31 -31.58
N PHE A 215 5.62 -0.82 -30.59
CA PHE A 215 4.26 -0.32 -30.75
C PHE A 215 4.17 1.18 -31.05
N LEU A 216 5.29 1.91 -31.00
CA LEU A 216 5.40 3.31 -31.36
C LEU A 216 6.02 3.46 -32.74
N THR A 217 5.56 4.45 -33.50
CA THR A 217 6.19 4.86 -34.75
C THR A 217 7.50 5.61 -34.48
N ASP A 218 8.36 5.76 -35.48
CA ASP A 218 9.64 6.43 -35.27
C ASP A 218 9.46 7.92 -34.97
N ALA A 219 8.41 8.57 -35.51
CA ALA A 219 8.05 9.94 -35.17
C ALA A 219 7.63 10.07 -33.69
N GLU A 220 6.80 9.12 -33.19
CA GLU A 220 6.37 9.08 -31.79
C GLU A 220 7.57 8.82 -30.83
N LYS A 221 8.49 7.91 -31.20
CA LYS A 221 9.72 7.65 -30.42
C LYS A 221 10.59 8.88 -30.33
N SER A 222 10.83 9.55 -31.48
CA SER A 222 11.67 10.76 -31.55
C SER A 222 11.08 11.89 -30.72
N TRP A 223 9.76 12.14 -30.85
CA TRP A 223 9.07 13.14 -30.08
C TRP A 223 9.16 12.85 -28.57
N LEU A 224 8.83 11.63 -28.15
CA LEU A 224 8.82 11.25 -26.73
C LEU A 224 10.23 11.32 -26.11
N THR A 225 11.23 10.82 -26.82
CA THR A 225 12.63 10.83 -26.35
C THR A 225 13.15 12.25 -26.19
N ALA A 226 12.88 13.13 -27.16
CA ALA A 226 13.26 14.54 -27.09
C ALA A 226 12.57 15.25 -25.92
N LYS A 227 11.25 15.01 -25.72
CA LYS A 227 10.48 15.60 -24.64
C LYS A 227 10.99 15.18 -23.26
N LEU A 228 11.21 13.88 -23.04
CA LEU A 228 11.73 13.35 -21.77
C LEU A 228 13.19 13.81 -21.50
N ALA A 229 14.02 13.91 -22.55
CA ALA A 229 15.38 14.42 -22.41
C ALA A 229 15.41 15.90 -21.98
N SER A 230 14.55 16.75 -22.56
CA SER A 230 14.43 18.16 -22.19
C SER A 230 13.98 18.34 -20.73
N GLU A 231 12.99 17.54 -20.27
CA GLU A 231 12.52 17.59 -18.89
C GLU A 231 13.57 17.08 -17.89
N ARG A 232 14.36 16.07 -18.28
CA ARG A 232 15.45 15.55 -17.47
C ARG A 232 16.57 16.59 -17.30
N ALA A 233 16.98 17.23 -18.37
CA ALA A 233 17.99 18.28 -18.32
C ALA A 233 17.55 19.46 -17.41
N ALA A 234 16.29 19.86 -17.49
CA ALA A 234 15.74 20.88 -16.60
C ALA A 234 15.76 20.47 -15.12
N LYS A 235 15.49 19.19 -14.81
CA LYS A 235 15.55 18.67 -13.43
C LYS A 235 16.99 18.55 -12.90
N GLU A 236 17.95 18.16 -13.74
CA GLU A 236 19.36 18.01 -13.37
C GLU A 236 20.03 19.36 -13.09
N ALA A 237 19.51 20.46 -13.65
CA ALA A 237 19.96 21.83 -13.38
C ALA A 237 19.56 22.36 -11.98
N VAL A 238 18.62 21.72 -11.29
CA VAL A 238 18.19 22.12 -9.94
C VAL A 238 19.14 21.57 -8.89
N LYS A 239 19.50 22.41 -7.90
CA LYS A 239 20.46 22.09 -6.82
C LYS A 239 20.08 20.79 -6.11
N LYS A 240 21.00 19.85 -6.01
CA LYS A 240 20.82 18.57 -5.31
C LYS A 240 20.93 18.83 -3.80
N PHE A 241 19.84 18.68 -3.07
CA PHE A 241 19.88 18.59 -1.61
C PHE A 241 20.37 17.21 -1.16
N SER A 242 21.03 17.16 0.00
CA SER A 242 21.50 15.89 0.58
C SER A 242 20.31 15.03 1.04
N PHE A 243 20.38 13.72 0.79
CA PHE A 243 19.41 12.74 1.28
C PHE A 243 19.25 12.82 2.81
N LEU A 244 20.39 12.96 3.53
CA LEU A 244 20.40 13.02 4.99
C LEU A 244 19.73 14.27 5.55
N GLU A 245 19.87 15.43 4.90
CA GLU A 245 19.19 16.67 5.32
C GLU A 245 17.66 16.51 5.29
N GLY A 246 17.14 15.81 4.27
CA GLY A 246 15.71 15.49 4.18
C GLY A 246 15.23 14.59 5.31
N MET A 247 16.01 13.58 5.68
CA MET A 247 15.64 12.60 6.71
C MET A 247 15.53 13.19 8.12
N TYR A 248 16.42 14.13 8.48
CA TYR A 248 16.44 14.75 9.81
C TYR A 248 15.58 16.03 9.91
N ASN A 249 14.88 16.40 8.84
CA ASN A 249 13.98 17.55 8.88
C ASN A 249 12.83 17.31 9.87
N PRO A 250 12.61 18.18 10.89
CA PRO A 250 11.54 17.99 11.88
C PRO A 250 10.15 17.85 11.27
N LYS A 251 9.86 18.54 10.18
CA LYS A 251 8.56 18.43 9.47
C LYS A 251 8.39 17.05 8.81
N VAL A 252 9.48 16.48 8.30
CA VAL A 252 9.49 15.11 7.73
C VAL A 252 9.27 14.08 8.83
N LEU A 253 9.92 14.25 9.98
CA LEU A 253 9.74 13.34 11.12
C LEU A 253 8.32 13.43 11.70
N LEU A 254 7.72 14.62 11.79
CA LEU A 254 6.32 14.79 12.21
C LEU A 254 5.35 14.10 11.25
N LEU A 255 5.57 14.23 9.94
CA LEU A 255 4.77 13.52 8.95
C LEU A 255 4.98 12.01 9.02
N ALA A 256 6.22 11.55 9.21
CA ALA A 256 6.51 10.13 9.38
C ALA A 256 5.81 9.55 10.63
N LEU A 257 5.82 10.28 11.74
CA LEU A 257 5.12 9.90 12.98
C LEU A 257 3.59 9.82 12.74
N ASN A 258 3.02 10.82 12.07
CA ASN A 258 1.59 10.80 11.77
C ASN A 258 1.24 9.64 10.82
N TYR A 259 2.03 9.43 9.76
CA TYR A 259 1.80 8.32 8.84
C TYR A 259 1.94 6.96 9.52
N PHE A 260 2.92 6.81 10.41
CA PHE A 260 3.07 5.63 11.25
C PHE A 260 1.80 5.38 12.09
N GLY A 261 1.25 6.41 12.76
CA GLY A 261 0.01 6.28 13.54
C GLY A 261 -1.19 5.85 12.70
N ILE A 262 -1.36 6.41 11.49
CA ILE A 262 -2.42 6.02 10.55
C ILE A 262 -2.22 4.57 10.10
N VAL A 263 -0.99 4.16 9.77
CA VAL A 263 -0.69 2.82 9.27
C VAL A 263 -0.82 1.78 10.37
N VAL A 264 -0.33 2.06 11.60
CA VAL A 264 -0.53 1.19 12.78
C VAL A 264 -2.02 0.90 12.97
N ALA A 265 -2.86 1.94 12.94
CA ALA A 265 -4.28 1.80 13.17
C ALA A 265 -4.99 1.06 12.01
N SER A 266 -4.73 1.47 10.76
CA SER A 266 -5.41 0.90 9.60
C SER A 266 -5.02 -0.56 9.33
N LEU A 267 -3.73 -0.91 9.42
CA LEU A 267 -3.26 -2.27 9.21
C LEU A 267 -3.46 -3.15 10.44
N GLY A 268 -3.39 -2.56 11.65
CA GLY A 268 -3.72 -3.27 12.89
C GLY A 268 -5.10 -3.87 12.86
N ILE A 269 -6.09 -3.13 12.34
CA ILE A 269 -7.46 -3.64 12.23
C ILE A 269 -7.66 -4.50 10.98
N LEU A 270 -7.04 -4.15 9.85
CA LEU A 270 -7.19 -4.83 8.56
C LEU A 270 -7.03 -6.35 8.69
N PHE A 271 -5.98 -6.79 9.37
CA PHE A 271 -5.66 -8.21 9.49
C PHE A 271 -6.62 -8.98 10.38
N PHE A 272 -7.48 -8.30 11.16
CA PHE A 272 -8.45 -8.94 12.05
C PHE A 272 -9.91 -8.69 11.66
N VAL A 273 -10.22 -7.84 10.66
CA VAL A 273 -11.60 -7.55 10.24
C VAL A 273 -12.40 -8.82 9.94
N PRO A 274 -11.92 -9.81 9.15
CA PRO A 274 -12.71 -11.03 8.89
C PRO A 274 -13.00 -11.82 10.15
N GLN A 275 -12.04 -11.87 11.09
CA GLN A 275 -12.20 -12.57 12.37
C GLN A 275 -13.20 -11.85 13.28
N MET A 276 -13.16 -10.51 13.31
CA MET A 276 -14.13 -9.69 14.05
C MET A 276 -15.56 -9.87 13.52
N ILE A 277 -15.72 -9.98 12.20
CA ILE A 277 -17.00 -10.29 11.57
C ILE A 277 -17.47 -11.71 11.94
N LYS A 278 -16.56 -12.66 12.05
CA LYS A 278 -16.88 -14.01 12.51
C LYS A 278 -17.34 -14.03 13.98
N ASP A 279 -16.73 -13.19 14.83
CA ASP A 279 -17.11 -13.05 16.24
C ASP A 279 -18.53 -12.48 16.44
N ILE A 280 -19.15 -11.87 15.42
CA ILE A 280 -20.58 -11.45 15.43
C ILE A 280 -21.54 -12.67 15.35
N GLY A 281 -21.02 -13.87 15.06
CA GLY A 281 -21.81 -15.08 14.86
C GLY A 281 -21.98 -15.49 13.39
N VAL A 282 -21.28 -14.84 12.46
CA VAL A 282 -21.28 -15.22 11.04
C VAL A 282 -20.43 -16.46 10.83
N THR A 283 -21.06 -17.60 10.56
CA THR A 283 -20.36 -18.90 10.40
C THR A 283 -19.82 -19.12 8.98
N ASN A 284 -20.52 -18.63 7.97
CA ASN A 284 -20.17 -18.85 6.56
C ASN A 284 -19.06 -17.89 6.12
N ASN A 285 -17.91 -18.43 5.70
CA ASN A 285 -16.74 -17.63 5.28
C ASN A 285 -17.04 -16.74 4.05
N MET A 286 -17.89 -17.18 3.11
CA MET A 286 -18.28 -16.36 1.97
C MET A 286 -19.05 -15.10 2.42
N THR A 287 -19.96 -15.28 3.40
CA THR A 287 -20.68 -14.13 4.00
C THR A 287 -19.71 -13.20 4.72
N VAL A 288 -18.69 -13.72 5.42
CA VAL A 288 -17.63 -12.90 6.01
C VAL A 288 -16.92 -12.09 4.93
N GLY A 289 -16.60 -12.69 3.78
CA GLY A 289 -15.98 -11.98 2.65
C GLY A 289 -16.83 -10.81 2.14
N TRP A 290 -18.12 -11.04 1.89
CA TRP A 290 -19.04 -9.99 1.44
C TRP A 290 -19.19 -8.87 2.48
N LEU A 291 -19.29 -9.20 3.75
CA LEU A 291 -19.38 -8.21 4.83
C LEU A 291 -18.07 -7.43 5.00
N THR A 292 -16.93 -8.09 4.82
CA THR A 292 -15.62 -7.42 4.85
C THR A 292 -15.45 -6.40 3.71
N MET A 293 -16.07 -6.61 2.57
CA MET A 293 -16.03 -5.68 1.44
C MET A 293 -16.68 -4.32 1.79
N ILE A 294 -17.70 -4.28 2.62
CA ILE A 294 -18.50 -3.08 2.93
C ILE A 294 -17.65 -1.96 3.53
N PRO A 295 -16.86 -2.17 4.61
CA PRO A 295 -15.96 -1.16 5.13
C PRO A 295 -14.98 -0.61 4.09
N TYR A 296 -14.47 -1.45 3.19
CA TYR A 296 -13.49 -1.00 2.18
C TYR A 296 -14.13 -0.21 1.04
N ILE A 297 -15.38 -0.48 0.69
CA ILE A 297 -16.15 0.39 -0.21
C ILE A 297 -16.32 1.76 0.45
N SER A 298 -16.67 1.81 1.74
CA SER A 298 -16.74 3.05 2.52
C SER A 298 -15.40 3.80 2.48
N GLY A 299 -14.28 3.09 2.65
CA GLY A 299 -12.94 3.64 2.50
C GLY A 299 -12.68 4.25 1.12
N GLY A 300 -13.08 3.57 0.05
CA GLY A 300 -12.98 4.09 -1.33
C GLY A 300 -13.76 5.40 -1.51
N ILE A 301 -14.96 5.47 -0.97
CA ILE A 301 -15.77 6.71 -0.96
C ILE A 301 -15.03 7.81 -0.16
N GLY A 302 -14.47 7.46 0.99
CA GLY A 302 -13.68 8.38 1.83
C GLY A 302 -12.46 8.94 1.09
N LEU A 303 -11.72 8.08 0.38
CA LEU A 303 -10.54 8.49 -0.41
C LEU A 303 -10.87 9.59 -1.43
N VAL A 304 -11.93 9.38 -2.21
CA VAL A 304 -12.34 10.29 -3.28
C VAL A 304 -13.05 11.52 -2.68
N GLY A 305 -14.02 11.30 -1.80
CA GLY A 305 -14.84 12.37 -1.24
C GLY A 305 -14.05 13.34 -0.37
N TRP A 306 -13.21 12.81 0.52
CA TRP A 306 -12.38 13.65 1.40
C TRP A 306 -11.29 14.39 0.63
N GLY A 307 -10.68 13.73 -0.38
CA GLY A 307 -9.73 14.37 -1.29
C GLY A 307 -10.36 15.60 -1.96
N TYR A 308 -11.56 15.44 -2.52
CA TYR A 308 -12.30 16.54 -3.14
C TYR A 308 -12.61 17.68 -2.15
N VAL A 309 -13.04 17.37 -0.93
CA VAL A 309 -13.32 18.37 0.12
C VAL A 309 -12.04 19.14 0.48
N SER A 310 -10.94 18.43 0.73
CA SER A 310 -9.65 19.02 1.06
C SER A 310 -9.13 19.93 -0.06
N ASP A 311 -9.31 19.53 -1.32
CA ASP A 311 -8.91 20.33 -2.48
C ASP A 311 -9.74 21.60 -2.59
N ARG A 312 -11.07 21.50 -2.42
CA ARG A 312 -11.98 22.64 -2.49
C ARG A 312 -11.75 23.66 -1.35
N MET A 313 -11.41 23.17 -0.16
CA MET A 313 -11.09 24.03 1.00
C MET A 313 -9.67 24.62 0.92
N ASN A 314 -8.84 24.12 0.03
CA ASN A 314 -7.40 24.43 -0.07
C ASN A 314 -6.68 24.35 1.29
N GLU A 315 -7.09 23.41 2.13
CA GLU A 315 -6.60 23.21 3.48
C GLU A 315 -6.26 21.73 3.68
N ARG A 316 -5.06 21.42 4.15
CA ARG A 316 -4.56 20.05 4.26
C ARG A 316 -4.44 19.58 5.71
N ARG A 317 -3.93 20.44 6.59
CA ARG A 317 -3.56 20.13 7.97
C ARG A 317 -4.77 19.76 8.82
N TRP A 318 -5.79 20.61 8.83
CA TRP A 318 -7.01 20.39 9.62
C TRP A 318 -7.92 19.34 8.99
N ASN A 319 -7.91 19.20 7.66
CA ASN A 319 -8.58 18.11 6.96
C ASN A 319 -7.97 16.74 7.30
N LEU A 320 -6.64 16.66 7.45
CA LEU A 320 -5.97 15.43 7.92
C LEU A 320 -6.41 15.08 9.35
N LEU A 321 -6.37 16.05 10.28
CA LEU A 321 -6.82 15.84 11.65
C LEU A 321 -8.30 15.41 11.70
N ALA A 322 -9.17 16.05 10.95
CA ALA A 322 -10.59 15.70 10.88
C ALA A 322 -10.80 14.27 10.35
N ALA A 323 -10.07 13.86 9.31
CA ALA A 323 -10.12 12.49 8.78
C ALA A 323 -9.66 11.45 9.83
N CYS A 324 -8.57 11.74 10.54
CA CYS A 324 -8.08 10.88 11.63
C CYS A 324 -9.07 10.84 12.81
N ALA A 325 -9.72 11.97 13.15
CA ALA A 325 -10.75 12.01 14.17
C ALA A 325 -11.97 11.15 13.79
N VAL A 326 -12.40 11.20 12.52
CA VAL A 326 -13.47 10.32 12.00
C VAL A 326 -13.06 8.85 12.13
N SER A 327 -11.81 8.51 11.75
CA SER A 327 -11.29 7.16 11.94
C SER A 327 -11.32 6.72 13.40
N THR A 328 -10.91 7.61 14.30
CA THR A 328 -10.91 7.37 15.75
C THR A 328 -12.31 7.11 16.28
N VAL A 329 -13.29 7.93 15.89
CA VAL A 329 -14.70 7.72 16.26
C VAL A 329 -15.19 6.35 15.76
N GLY A 330 -14.89 5.99 14.51
CA GLY A 330 -15.21 4.68 13.94
C GLY A 330 -14.58 3.53 14.75
N LEU A 331 -13.30 3.66 15.12
CA LEU A 331 -12.61 2.65 15.95
C LEU A 331 -13.23 2.53 17.35
N VAL A 332 -13.56 3.66 17.98
CA VAL A 332 -14.20 3.66 19.31
C VAL A 332 -15.57 2.95 19.24
N ILE A 333 -16.39 3.25 18.22
CA ILE A 333 -17.66 2.56 17.98
C ILE A 333 -17.40 1.05 17.77
N THR A 334 -16.43 0.68 16.93
CA THR A 334 -16.09 -0.73 16.68
C THR A 334 -15.71 -1.46 17.96
N GLY A 335 -14.88 -0.85 18.81
CA GLY A 335 -14.46 -1.42 20.09
C GLY A 335 -15.63 -1.55 21.09
N ALA A 336 -16.47 -0.50 21.20
CA ALA A 336 -17.62 -0.48 22.11
C ALA A 336 -18.72 -1.47 21.71
N THR A 337 -18.82 -1.80 20.42
CA THR A 337 -19.84 -2.69 19.86
C THR A 337 -19.27 -4.02 19.37
N ALA A 338 -18.07 -4.39 19.83
CA ALA A 338 -17.40 -5.63 19.44
C ALA A 338 -18.30 -6.85 19.67
N GLY A 339 -18.35 -7.77 18.71
CA GLY A 339 -19.22 -8.93 18.73
C GLY A 339 -20.69 -8.65 18.34
N THR A 340 -21.02 -7.44 17.88
CA THR A 340 -22.34 -7.08 17.39
C THR A 340 -22.28 -6.53 15.95
N TRP A 341 -23.43 -6.49 15.27
CA TRP A 341 -23.54 -5.94 13.90
C TRP A 341 -23.17 -4.45 13.81
N TRP A 342 -23.30 -3.70 14.91
CA TRP A 342 -22.93 -2.29 14.98
C TRP A 342 -21.43 -2.06 14.77
N SER A 343 -20.59 -3.07 15.06
CA SER A 343 -19.14 -3.00 14.82
C SER A 343 -18.80 -2.81 13.34
N ILE A 344 -19.62 -3.32 12.41
CA ILE A 344 -19.45 -3.13 10.97
C ILE A 344 -19.63 -1.65 10.59
N ILE A 345 -20.59 -0.96 11.22
CA ILE A 345 -20.80 0.48 11.01
C ILE A 345 -19.58 1.26 11.51
N GLY A 346 -19.07 0.91 12.70
CA GLY A 346 -17.84 1.47 13.22
C GLY A 346 -16.66 1.28 12.26
N LEU A 347 -16.50 0.07 11.71
CA LEU A 347 -15.49 -0.25 10.71
C LEU A 347 -15.65 0.60 9.43
N CYS A 348 -16.88 0.83 8.96
CA CYS A 348 -17.14 1.68 7.81
C CYS A 348 -16.69 3.13 8.06
N ILE A 349 -16.99 3.67 9.24
CA ILE A 349 -16.59 5.03 9.63
C ILE A 349 -15.07 5.10 9.77
N ALA A 350 -14.45 4.10 10.40
CA ALA A 350 -13.00 4.04 10.56
C ALA A 350 -12.27 4.01 9.21
N THR A 351 -12.68 3.13 8.30
CA THR A 351 -12.07 3.02 6.97
C THR A 351 -12.30 4.25 6.11
N PHE A 352 -13.49 4.86 6.18
CA PHE A 352 -13.78 6.13 5.52
C PHE A 352 -12.75 7.21 5.92
N GLY A 353 -12.46 7.36 7.20
CA GLY A 353 -11.46 8.30 7.68
C GLY A 353 -10.02 7.91 7.30
N PHE A 354 -9.61 6.64 7.46
CA PHE A 354 -8.26 6.18 7.10
C PHE A 354 -7.93 6.41 5.63
N TYR A 355 -8.85 6.10 4.73
CA TYR A 355 -8.63 6.33 3.31
C TYR A 355 -8.78 7.81 2.96
N GLY A 356 -9.70 8.52 3.62
CA GLY A 356 -9.88 9.97 3.47
C GLY A 356 -8.66 10.78 3.88
N SER A 357 -7.89 10.32 4.87
CA SER A 357 -6.67 11.00 5.33
C SER A 357 -5.54 10.99 4.29
N LYS A 358 -5.53 10.03 3.34
CA LYS A 358 -4.43 9.86 2.37
C LYS A 358 -4.27 11.04 1.42
N GLY A 359 -5.38 11.63 0.95
CA GLY A 359 -5.34 12.79 0.05
C GLY A 359 -4.67 14.00 0.69
N PRO A 360 -5.19 14.54 1.80
CA PRO A 360 -4.57 15.63 2.54
C PRO A 360 -3.14 15.32 2.97
N PHE A 361 -2.87 14.10 3.45
CA PHE A 361 -1.54 13.70 3.92
C PHE A 361 -0.48 13.79 2.81
N TRP A 362 -0.69 13.08 1.69
CA TRP A 362 0.31 13.03 0.62
C TRP A 362 0.44 14.33 -0.18
N SER A 363 -0.49 15.27 0.01
CA SER A 363 -0.37 16.62 -0.55
C SER A 363 0.57 17.53 0.24
N MET A 364 0.88 17.22 1.52
CA MET A 364 1.67 18.10 2.39
C MET A 364 3.19 18.06 2.15
N PRO A 365 3.86 16.89 1.99
CA PRO A 365 5.31 16.86 1.79
C PRO A 365 5.81 17.75 0.66
N PRO A 366 5.17 17.79 -0.54
CA PRO A 366 5.60 18.68 -1.63
C PRO A 366 5.41 20.18 -1.34
N MET A 367 4.66 20.55 -0.30
CA MET A 367 4.42 21.97 0.03
C MET A 367 5.63 22.67 0.63
N PHE A 368 6.56 21.92 1.24
CA PHE A 368 7.75 22.47 1.90
C PHE A 368 9.06 21.76 1.51
N LEU A 369 8.97 20.72 0.69
CA LEU A 369 10.12 20.00 0.17
C LEU A 369 10.19 20.14 -1.34
N THR A 370 11.36 20.47 -1.86
CA THR A 370 11.60 20.66 -3.30
C THR A 370 12.71 19.78 -3.81
N GLY A 371 12.71 19.47 -5.09
CA GLY A 371 13.79 18.76 -5.78
C GLY A 371 14.01 17.32 -5.26
N THR A 372 15.27 16.90 -5.21
CA THR A 372 15.67 15.54 -4.81
C THR A 372 15.42 15.26 -3.33
N ALA A 373 15.45 16.28 -2.45
CA ALA A 373 15.11 16.14 -1.04
C ALA A 373 13.64 15.75 -0.83
N ALA A 374 12.72 16.26 -1.65
CA ALA A 374 11.31 15.90 -1.58
C ALA A 374 11.09 14.41 -1.83
N ALA A 375 11.69 13.86 -2.88
CA ALA A 375 11.56 12.45 -3.22
C ALA A 375 12.14 11.54 -2.11
N ALA A 376 13.32 11.88 -1.59
CA ALA A 376 13.96 11.16 -0.49
C ALA A 376 13.13 11.21 0.80
N SER A 377 12.60 12.38 1.15
CA SER A 377 11.76 12.55 2.34
C SER A 377 10.43 11.83 2.23
N ILE A 378 9.79 11.85 1.06
CA ILE A 378 8.56 11.09 0.80
C ILE A 378 8.82 9.58 0.95
N ALA A 379 9.92 9.08 0.39
CA ALA A 379 10.32 7.68 0.54
C ALA A 379 10.56 7.34 2.02
N TRP A 380 11.23 8.20 2.76
CA TRP A 380 11.52 8.01 4.19
C TRP A 380 10.24 8.00 5.05
N ILE A 381 9.32 8.96 4.81
CA ILE A 381 7.99 8.99 5.45
C ILE A 381 7.24 7.68 5.17
N ASN A 382 7.24 7.22 3.91
CA ASN A 382 6.57 5.98 3.53
C ASN A 382 7.18 4.76 4.22
N SER A 383 8.50 4.66 4.20
CA SER A 383 9.23 3.52 4.80
C SER A 383 9.02 3.45 6.31
N LEU A 384 9.20 4.56 7.04
CA LEU A 384 8.94 4.61 8.48
C LEU A 384 7.48 4.35 8.82
N GLY A 385 6.55 4.93 8.06
CA GLY A 385 5.13 4.72 8.26
C GLY A 385 4.72 3.26 8.06
N ASN A 386 5.26 2.59 7.04
CA ASN A 386 4.96 1.18 6.76
C ASN A 386 5.40 0.22 7.87
N LEU A 387 6.39 0.59 8.72
CA LEU A 387 6.69 -0.19 9.93
C LEU A 387 5.51 -0.30 10.88
N GLY A 388 4.56 0.62 10.83
CA GLY A 388 3.28 0.51 11.54
C GLY A 388 2.51 -0.77 11.21
N GLY A 389 2.73 -1.33 10.02
CA GLY A 389 2.16 -2.60 9.61
C GLY A 389 2.70 -3.83 10.36
N PHE A 390 3.86 -3.71 11.02
CA PHE A 390 4.33 -4.69 11.99
C PHE A 390 3.69 -4.48 13.36
N PHE A 391 3.78 -3.27 13.88
CA PHE A 391 3.35 -2.98 15.25
C PHE A 391 1.83 -3.09 15.44
N GLY A 392 1.03 -2.67 14.45
CA GLY A 392 -0.43 -2.68 14.55
C GLY A 392 -1.01 -4.08 14.76
N PRO A 393 -0.81 -5.03 13.84
CA PRO A 393 -1.34 -6.37 13.98
C PRO A 393 -0.81 -7.12 15.20
N TRP A 394 0.48 -6.98 15.51
CA TRP A 394 1.07 -7.59 16.70
C TRP A 394 0.42 -7.07 17.98
N TYR A 395 0.28 -5.75 18.12
CA TYR A 395 -0.36 -5.11 19.27
C TYR A 395 -1.81 -5.56 19.46
N VAL A 396 -2.61 -5.58 18.40
CA VAL A 396 -4.00 -6.04 18.44
C VAL A 396 -4.08 -7.52 18.84
N GLY A 397 -3.20 -8.36 18.26
CA GLY A 397 -3.14 -9.77 18.58
C GLY A 397 -2.78 -10.03 20.04
N LEU A 398 -1.78 -9.32 20.56
CA LEU A 398 -1.33 -9.40 21.96
C LEU A 398 -2.47 -9.05 22.92
N LEU A 399 -3.16 -7.95 22.68
CA LEU A 399 -4.28 -7.54 23.54
C LEU A 399 -5.48 -8.48 23.40
N LYS A 400 -5.75 -9.04 22.22
CA LYS A 400 -6.79 -10.08 22.06
C LYS A 400 -6.49 -11.31 22.91
N ASP A 401 -5.24 -11.77 22.95
CA ASP A 401 -4.85 -12.94 23.75
C ASP A 401 -4.96 -12.64 25.26
N TRP A 402 -4.61 -11.42 25.71
CA TRP A 402 -4.69 -11.01 27.11
C TRP A 402 -6.12 -10.75 27.60
N THR A 403 -6.96 -10.09 26.79
CA THR A 403 -8.30 -9.63 27.22
C THR A 403 -9.43 -10.51 26.74
N GLY A 404 -9.14 -11.47 25.85
CA GLY A 404 -10.15 -12.33 25.24
C GLY A 404 -10.99 -11.68 24.12
N ASN A 405 -10.82 -10.36 23.85
CA ASN A 405 -11.57 -9.63 22.83
C ASN A 405 -10.69 -8.59 22.10
N TYR A 406 -11.19 -8.04 21.00
CA TYR A 406 -10.43 -7.05 20.19
C TYR A 406 -10.54 -5.61 20.72
N ALA A 407 -11.48 -5.31 21.65
CA ALA A 407 -11.79 -3.93 22.03
C ALA A 407 -10.59 -3.15 22.57
N GLY A 408 -9.80 -3.77 23.46
CA GLY A 408 -8.62 -3.13 24.02
C GLY A 408 -7.59 -2.74 22.95
N GLY A 409 -7.33 -3.64 22.01
CA GLY A 409 -6.45 -3.37 20.86
C GLY A 409 -6.97 -2.21 20.00
N ILE A 410 -8.27 -2.22 19.70
CA ILE A 410 -8.92 -1.19 18.88
C ILE A 410 -8.84 0.20 19.55
N TYR A 411 -9.08 0.28 20.87
CA TYR A 411 -8.97 1.56 21.59
C TYR A 411 -7.54 2.12 21.58
N GLY A 412 -6.53 1.26 21.71
CA GLY A 412 -5.13 1.68 21.60
C GLY A 412 -4.80 2.18 20.20
N LEU A 413 -5.30 1.51 19.15
CA LEU A 413 -5.15 1.99 17.77
C LEU A 413 -5.83 3.36 17.57
N ALA A 414 -7.03 3.55 18.11
CA ALA A 414 -7.77 4.81 18.08
C ALA A 414 -6.98 5.94 18.74
N PHE A 415 -6.42 5.67 19.92
CA PHE A 415 -5.59 6.63 20.65
C PHE A 415 -4.33 7.02 19.86
N LEU A 416 -3.58 6.05 19.34
CA LEU A 416 -2.36 6.31 18.57
C LEU A 416 -2.63 7.10 17.30
N CYS A 417 -3.70 6.77 16.57
CA CYS A 417 -4.11 7.47 15.37
C CYS A 417 -4.42 8.94 15.67
N LEU A 418 -5.24 9.20 16.68
CA LEU A 418 -5.64 10.55 17.06
C LEU A 418 -4.46 11.35 17.61
N LEU A 419 -3.67 10.76 18.50
CA LEU A 419 -2.50 11.41 19.09
C LEU A 419 -1.52 11.86 18.02
N SER A 420 -1.18 10.97 17.07
CA SER A 420 -0.25 11.30 16.00
C SER A 420 -0.78 12.42 15.11
N ALA A 421 -2.10 12.44 14.85
CA ALA A 421 -2.74 13.49 14.06
C ALA A 421 -2.78 14.83 14.80
N ILE A 422 -3.05 14.83 16.10
CA ILE A 422 -3.01 16.05 16.93
C ILE A 422 -1.59 16.60 16.98
N VAL A 423 -0.58 15.77 17.23
CA VAL A 423 0.83 16.21 17.26
C VAL A 423 1.21 16.79 15.89
N CYS A 424 0.87 16.14 14.80
CA CYS A 424 1.11 16.66 13.47
C CYS A 424 0.38 18.00 13.25
N ALA A 425 -0.88 18.09 13.64
CA ALA A 425 -1.67 19.31 13.47
C ALA A 425 -1.19 20.49 14.33
N LEU A 426 -0.63 20.26 15.48
CA LEU A 426 -0.14 21.32 16.36
C LEU A 426 1.25 21.82 15.97
N PHE A 427 2.14 20.94 15.57
CA PHE A 427 3.56 21.25 15.38
C PHE A 427 3.99 21.36 13.91
N LEU A 428 3.17 20.91 12.94
CA LEU A 428 3.48 21.06 11.53
C LEU A 428 3.11 22.47 11.03
N GLU A 429 4.09 23.29 10.82
CA GLU A 429 3.91 24.59 10.15
C GLU A 429 3.89 24.39 8.63
N ILE A 430 2.76 24.66 8.01
CA ILE A 430 2.60 24.70 6.55
C ILE A 430 2.76 26.14 6.08
N PRO A 431 3.65 26.44 5.11
CA PRO A 431 3.78 27.79 4.56
C PRO A 431 2.44 28.29 4.02
N ASN A 432 2.11 29.55 4.33
CA ASN A 432 0.91 30.18 3.78
C ASN A 432 1.03 30.22 2.24
N PRO A 433 -0.03 29.89 1.48
CA PRO A 433 -0.02 29.96 0.02
C PRO A 433 0.48 31.30 -0.55
N ALA A 434 0.15 32.42 0.10
CA ALA A 434 0.65 33.75 -0.27
C ALA A 434 2.17 33.93 -0.07
N ALA A 435 2.74 33.30 0.98
CA ALA A 435 4.18 33.30 1.21
C ALA A 435 4.93 32.43 0.19
N ARG A 436 4.28 31.39 -0.32
CA ARG A 436 4.82 30.52 -1.35
C ARG A 436 4.88 31.21 -2.72
N GLN A 437 3.84 31.92 -3.11
CA GLN A 437 3.86 32.75 -4.32
C GLN A 437 4.97 33.80 -4.28
N ALA A 438 5.15 34.47 -3.13
CA ALA A 438 6.23 35.43 -2.94
C ALA A 438 7.64 34.79 -3.03
N LEU A 439 7.80 33.50 -2.64
CA LEU A 439 9.06 32.77 -2.77
C LEU A 439 9.30 32.28 -4.21
N GLU A 440 8.25 31.96 -4.96
CA GLU A 440 8.32 31.56 -6.37
C GLU A 440 8.55 32.79 -7.31
N GLU A 441 8.10 33.97 -6.89
CA GLU A 441 8.25 35.27 -7.60
C GLU A 441 9.55 36.01 -7.22
N ALA A 442 10.25 35.60 -6.15
CA ALA A 442 11.53 36.20 -5.76
C ALA A 442 12.61 35.87 -6.80
N PRO A 443 13.32 36.89 -7.35
CA PRO A 443 14.39 36.65 -8.32
C PRO A 443 15.48 35.80 -7.67
N ALA A 444 15.92 34.79 -8.40
CA ALA A 444 17.06 33.96 -8.00
C ALA A 444 18.31 34.84 -7.93
N HIS A 445 18.77 35.15 -6.72
CA HIS A 445 20.05 35.82 -6.45
C HIS A 445 21.18 34.82 -6.39
#